data_bb10b1421a7c967f70b8ab5f8636016c
#
_entry.id   bb10b1421a7c967f70b8ab5f8636016c
#
_cell.length_a   1.000
_cell.length_b   1.000
_cell.length_c   1.000
_cell.angle_alpha   90.00
_cell.angle_beta   90.00
_cell.angle_gamma   90.00
#
_symmetry.space_group_name_H-M   'P 1'
#
loop_
_entity.id
_entity.type
_entity.pdbx_description
1 polymer ?
#
loop_
_entity_poly.entity_id
_entity_poly.type
_entity_poly.pdbx_seq_one_letter_code
_entity_poly.pdbx_strand_id
1 'polypeptide(L)'
;MLKAKWQFCDIETAEDLQSMAALFKATTQLAGAFDTETTGLHIIADKPFLFQFGWVGSDLNGYTFAVDFEQTPELARTTVIEWHRLAATLPVYLAHNVKYDLNMLTNIRLPYYGSNLSDTMFYIRYAHDARRPEDGGPPLGLKEYASQFIDGSAKYHEKLLDKEKSDMAKGFNNLLKTKLQKAGCKPPTKYAAKQYTLSVFEDMFKDPVFTADDLPEDAKTVYYDWLNNDIPIWLQNKITSIVESNMIPYNKLNRKELHKYAHYDIVWVLESWLQLDPVLTARDNRLGVEIENQLIQPLVEMERVGFAVNKEYLDNAIPLVKSYILERRQHFYMLAGEELKIGQKVRIREILNTKFNIPVTSTNGEELEQACSEIIRSKISNDYDRDWYAIDFINTLEELRTLEKWYATYMLRFQKDLKYADRLYTTINQVGTVSGRVTSDFQQFPKDTLKTVDGVELFSPRKLIQVSGGEYQAIVYLDYSQIELRFQAMYTILVGHPDTNLCRAYMPFKCHNTSGPFDYKDQNCIKHAYNTDWFYDEQPEKKWVKLDVHGATTKEAFGITEDDPSFKRLRYIGKRVNFANNYGAQYKKSC
;
A
#
# COMPACT_ATOMS: atom_id res chain seq x y z
N MET A 1 -5.92 -26.56 15.52
CA MET A 1 -7.01 -27.56 15.35
C MET A 1 -8.29 -26.80 15.15
N LEU A 2 -9.05 -27.11 14.09
CA LEU A 2 -10.30 -26.43 13.75
C LEU A 2 -11.32 -26.58 14.90
N LYS A 3 -12.06 -25.51 15.19
CA LYS A 3 -13.12 -25.52 16.19
C LYS A 3 -14.42 -26.10 15.65
N ALA A 4 -14.70 -25.84 14.36
CA ALA A 4 -15.92 -26.29 13.69
C ALA A 4 -15.68 -27.49 12.76
N LYS A 5 -16.79 -28.21 12.45
CA LYS A 5 -16.81 -29.28 11.43
C LYS A 5 -17.35 -28.72 10.13
N TRP A 6 -16.55 -28.78 9.07
CA TRP A 6 -16.81 -28.10 7.82
C TRP A 6 -17.40 -29.00 6.74
N GLN A 7 -18.39 -28.48 6.00
CA GLN A 7 -18.98 -29.08 4.81
C GLN A 7 -18.81 -28.11 3.64
N PHE A 8 -18.44 -28.65 2.47
CA PHE A 8 -18.13 -27.91 1.25
C PHE A 8 -19.12 -28.27 0.16
N CYS A 9 -19.77 -27.27 -0.45
CA CYS A 9 -20.74 -27.44 -1.52
C CYS A 9 -20.55 -26.35 -2.58
N ASP A 10 -20.54 -26.74 -3.85
CA ASP A 10 -20.62 -25.79 -4.96
C ASP A 10 -22.10 -25.53 -5.32
N ILE A 11 -22.42 -24.32 -5.73
CA ILE A 11 -23.73 -23.93 -6.26
C ILE A 11 -23.65 -23.99 -7.79
N GLU A 12 -24.13 -25.09 -8.34
CA GLU A 12 -24.12 -25.35 -9.79
C GLU A 12 -25.53 -25.26 -10.39
N THR A 13 -26.57 -25.41 -9.57
CA THR A 13 -27.97 -25.40 -9.98
C THR A 13 -28.85 -24.52 -9.08
N ALA A 14 -30.06 -24.22 -9.54
CA ALA A 14 -31.05 -23.51 -8.74
C ALA A 14 -31.51 -24.34 -7.51
N GLU A 15 -31.50 -25.66 -7.62
CA GLU A 15 -31.81 -26.58 -6.52
C GLU A 15 -30.73 -26.51 -5.41
N ASP A 16 -29.46 -26.35 -5.76
CA ASP A 16 -28.37 -26.18 -4.78
C ASP A 16 -28.58 -24.88 -4.01
N LEU A 17 -28.93 -23.78 -4.71
CA LEU A 17 -29.23 -22.49 -4.09
C LEU A 17 -30.43 -22.60 -3.12
N GLN A 18 -31.50 -23.30 -3.51
CA GLN A 18 -32.66 -23.52 -2.64
C GLN A 18 -32.29 -24.37 -1.41
N SER A 19 -31.50 -25.40 -1.62
CA SER A 19 -31.00 -26.29 -0.56
C SER A 19 -30.14 -25.53 0.45
N MET A 20 -29.23 -24.69 -0.04
CA MET A 20 -28.42 -23.79 0.78
C MET A 20 -29.31 -22.85 1.62
N ALA A 21 -30.28 -22.19 0.98
CA ALA A 21 -31.17 -21.26 1.69
C ALA A 21 -32.07 -21.96 2.73
N ALA A 22 -32.49 -23.20 2.47
CA ALA A 22 -33.24 -24.02 3.43
C ALA A 22 -32.36 -24.44 4.61
N LEU A 23 -31.12 -24.86 4.34
CA LEU A 23 -30.13 -25.22 5.37
C LEU A 23 -29.79 -24.02 6.26
N PHE A 24 -29.59 -22.83 5.67
CA PHE A 24 -29.37 -21.60 6.42
C PHE A 24 -30.53 -21.34 7.41
N LYS A 25 -31.77 -21.42 6.96
CA LYS A 25 -32.95 -21.21 7.79
C LYS A 25 -33.14 -22.27 8.90
N ALA A 26 -32.64 -23.48 8.68
CA ALA A 26 -32.71 -24.58 9.64
C ALA A 26 -31.63 -24.53 10.72
N THR A 27 -30.62 -23.68 10.58
CA THR A 27 -29.50 -23.54 11.52
C THR A 27 -29.59 -22.25 12.30
N THR A 28 -29.05 -22.21 13.53
CA THR A 28 -28.83 -20.96 14.28
C THR A 28 -27.40 -20.51 14.06
N GLN A 29 -27.22 -19.42 13.30
CA GLN A 29 -25.91 -18.94 12.90
C GLN A 29 -25.24 -18.13 14.00
N LEU A 30 -23.93 -18.32 14.21
CA LEU A 30 -23.07 -17.47 15.02
C LEU A 30 -22.47 -16.33 14.17
N ALA A 31 -21.96 -16.67 12.99
CA ALA A 31 -21.33 -15.75 12.05
C ALA A 31 -21.42 -16.30 10.63
N GLY A 32 -21.38 -15.41 9.65
CA GLY A 32 -21.15 -15.77 8.25
C GLY A 32 -19.95 -15.05 7.67
N ALA A 33 -19.50 -15.52 6.51
CA ALA A 33 -18.38 -14.93 5.82
C ALA A 33 -18.56 -14.97 4.29
N PHE A 34 -17.80 -14.11 3.59
CA PHE A 34 -17.64 -14.16 2.13
C PHE A 34 -16.23 -13.75 1.73
N ASP A 35 -15.88 -14.09 0.50
CA ASP A 35 -14.63 -13.72 -0.13
C ASP A 35 -14.79 -13.83 -1.65
N THR A 36 -13.89 -13.25 -2.45
CA THR A 36 -13.96 -13.26 -3.91
C THR A 36 -12.62 -13.62 -4.55
N GLU A 37 -12.65 -14.49 -5.56
CA GLU A 37 -11.54 -14.65 -6.49
C GLU A 37 -11.75 -13.75 -7.71
N THR A 38 -10.73 -13.03 -8.12
CA THR A 38 -10.86 -11.92 -9.08
C THR A 38 -9.94 -12.03 -10.28
N THR A 39 -10.28 -11.33 -11.35
CA THR A 39 -9.49 -11.31 -12.59
C THR A 39 -8.16 -10.57 -12.43
N GLY A 40 -8.01 -9.73 -11.40
CA GLY A 40 -6.82 -8.96 -11.08
C GLY A 40 -7.07 -8.04 -9.88
N LEU A 41 -6.16 -7.09 -9.64
CA LEU A 41 -6.15 -6.26 -8.44
C LEU A 41 -6.65 -4.82 -8.64
N HIS A 42 -7.03 -4.44 -9.87
CA HIS A 42 -7.42 -3.07 -10.16
C HIS A 42 -8.86 -2.79 -9.71
N ILE A 43 -9.03 -1.88 -8.75
CA ILE A 43 -10.30 -1.64 -8.04
C ILE A 43 -11.48 -1.20 -8.92
N ILE A 44 -11.23 -0.75 -10.16
CA ILE A 44 -12.28 -0.31 -11.10
C ILE A 44 -12.40 -1.27 -12.31
N ALA A 45 -11.27 -1.84 -12.78
CA ALA A 45 -11.25 -2.62 -14.01
C ALA A 45 -11.51 -4.11 -13.80
N ASP A 46 -11.06 -4.65 -12.66
CA ASP A 46 -11.21 -6.06 -12.36
C ASP A 46 -12.55 -6.39 -11.72
N LYS A 47 -12.92 -7.65 -11.79
CA LYS A 47 -14.20 -8.15 -11.29
C LYS A 47 -14.04 -9.54 -10.68
N PRO A 48 -14.96 -9.95 -9.80
CA PRO A 48 -14.98 -11.32 -9.30
C PRO A 48 -15.36 -12.29 -10.42
N PHE A 49 -14.71 -13.44 -10.47
CA PHE A 49 -15.10 -14.57 -11.30
C PHE A 49 -15.57 -15.76 -10.44
N LEU A 50 -15.20 -15.80 -9.15
CA LEU A 50 -15.71 -16.75 -8.17
C LEU A 50 -16.16 -15.99 -6.93
N PHE A 51 -17.27 -16.37 -6.33
CA PHE A 51 -17.76 -15.87 -5.05
C PHE A 51 -17.95 -17.05 -4.11
N GLN A 52 -17.26 -17.02 -3.00
CA GLN A 52 -17.35 -18.01 -1.93
C GLN A 52 -17.92 -17.38 -0.67
N PHE A 53 -18.70 -18.18 0.06
CA PHE A 53 -19.38 -17.72 1.25
C PHE A 53 -19.72 -18.90 2.17
N GLY A 54 -20.12 -18.57 3.39
CA GLY A 54 -20.50 -19.61 4.32
C GLY A 54 -20.88 -19.07 5.70
N TRP A 55 -21.18 -19.97 6.60
CA TRP A 55 -21.48 -19.64 8.00
C TRP A 55 -21.07 -20.76 8.93
N VAL A 56 -20.98 -20.43 10.21
CA VAL A 56 -20.84 -21.39 11.31
C VAL A 56 -22.06 -21.30 12.23
N GLY A 57 -22.61 -22.45 12.56
CA GLY A 57 -23.74 -22.59 13.48
C GLY A 57 -23.34 -22.61 14.96
N SER A 58 -24.31 -22.41 15.84
CA SER A 58 -24.14 -22.52 17.29
C SER A 58 -23.74 -23.92 17.75
N ASP A 59 -23.99 -24.93 16.92
CA ASP A 59 -23.60 -26.33 17.10
C ASP A 59 -22.16 -26.63 16.59
N LEU A 60 -21.44 -25.59 16.16
CA LEU A 60 -20.10 -25.67 15.53
C LEU A 60 -20.07 -26.53 14.26
N ASN A 61 -21.20 -26.65 13.55
CA ASN A 61 -21.19 -27.10 12.17
C ASN A 61 -20.99 -25.89 11.25
N GLY A 62 -20.02 -25.99 10.36
CA GLY A 62 -19.68 -24.97 9.38
C GLY A 62 -20.04 -25.42 7.96
N TYR A 63 -20.51 -24.50 7.16
CA TYR A 63 -20.95 -24.72 5.79
C TYR A 63 -20.31 -23.67 4.89
N THR A 64 -19.70 -24.11 3.80
CA THR A 64 -19.13 -23.21 2.80
C THR A 64 -19.64 -23.53 1.42
N PHE A 65 -19.85 -22.48 0.62
CA PHE A 65 -20.40 -22.56 -0.72
C PHE A 65 -19.55 -21.72 -1.67
N ALA A 66 -19.48 -22.15 -2.91
CA ALA A 66 -18.84 -21.38 -3.99
C ALA A 66 -19.74 -21.35 -5.22
N VAL A 67 -19.73 -20.23 -5.97
CA VAL A 67 -20.42 -20.06 -7.24
C VAL A 67 -19.56 -19.33 -8.23
N ASP A 68 -19.53 -19.83 -9.47
CA ASP A 68 -18.63 -19.35 -10.53
C ASP A 68 -19.37 -18.44 -11.51
N PHE A 69 -18.96 -17.17 -11.60
CA PHE A 69 -19.53 -16.18 -12.51
C PHE A 69 -19.20 -16.43 -13.99
N GLU A 70 -18.11 -17.13 -14.28
CA GLU A 70 -17.74 -17.43 -15.67
C GLU A 70 -18.49 -18.66 -16.18
N GLN A 71 -18.80 -19.63 -15.32
CA GLN A 71 -19.55 -20.83 -15.69
C GLN A 71 -21.06 -20.64 -15.62
N THR A 72 -21.56 -19.97 -14.58
CA THR A 72 -23.00 -19.81 -14.32
C THR A 72 -23.35 -18.36 -13.95
N PRO A 73 -23.21 -17.37 -14.86
CA PRO A 73 -23.29 -15.95 -14.53
C PRO A 73 -24.61 -15.52 -13.85
N GLU A 74 -25.75 -15.95 -14.36
CA GLU A 74 -27.07 -15.58 -13.83
C GLU A 74 -27.35 -16.26 -12.49
N LEU A 75 -26.96 -17.52 -12.34
CA LEU A 75 -27.06 -18.22 -11.07
C LEU A 75 -26.15 -17.57 -10.02
N ALA A 76 -24.93 -17.20 -10.39
CA ALA A 76 -23.99 -16.54 -9.49
C ALA A 76 -24.54 -15.19 -9.00
N ARG A 77 -25.10 -14.36 -9.89
CA ARG A 77 -25.77 -13.11 -9.49
C ARG A 77 -26.91 -13.36 -8.52
N THR A 78 -27.78 -14.31 -8.84
CA THR A 78 -28.92 -14.68 -7.98
C THR A 78 -28.45 -15.18 -6.63
N THR A 79 -27.43 -16.01 -6.62
CA THR A 79 -26.81 -16.54 -5.39
C THR A 79 -26.26 -15.44 -4.50
N VAL A 80 -25.49 -14.48 -5.05
CA VAL A 80 -24.95 -13.36 -4.27
C VAL A 80 -26.07 -12.50 -3.68
N ILE A 81 -27.10 -12.19 -4.46
CA ILE A 81 -28.26 -11.41 -3.99
C ILE A 81 -28.96 -12.15 -2.84
N GLU A 82 -29.27 -13.44 -3.01
CA GLU A 82 -29.94 -14.24 -1.96
C GLU A 82 -29.04 -14.38 -0.73
N TRP A 83 -27.75 -14.63 -0.92
CA TRP A 83 -26.82 -14.71 0.19
C TRP A 83 -26.75 -13.39 0.98
N HIS A 84 -26.60 -12.24 0.31
CA HIS A 84 -26.58 -10.94 1.00
C HIS A 84 -27.89 -10.66 1.76
N ARG A 85 -29.02 -11.09 1.21
CA ARG A 85 -30.31 -11.01 1.90
C ARG A 85 -30.35 -11.86 3.16
N LEU A 86 -29.81 -13.08 3.13
CA LEU A 86 -29.69 -13.95 4.29
C LEU A 86 -28.63 -13.42 5.28
N ALA A 87 -27.50 -12.98 4.78
CA ALA A 87 -26.40 -12.45 5.58
C ALA A 87 -26.79 -11.20 6.39
N ALA A 88 -27.77 -10.42 5.91
CA ALA A 88 -28.31 -9.28 6.66
C ALA A 88 -28.96 -9.68 7.99
N THR A 89 -29.31 -10.96 8.18
CA THR A 89 -29.86 -11.48 9.44
C THR A 89 -28.81 -12.05 10.39
N LEU A 90 -27.55 -12.14 9.97
CA LEU A 90 -26.45 -12.67 10.77
C LEU A 90 -26.08 -11.71 11.91
N PRO A 91 -25.66 -12.24 13.07
CA PRO A 91 -25.07 -11.41 14.14
C PRO A 91 -23.82 -10.65 13.66
N VAL A 92 -22.98 -11.29 12.85
CA VAL A 92 -21.80 -10.70 12.20
C VAL A 92 -21.56 -11.34 10.84
N TYR A 93 -21.19 -10.50 9.86
CA TYR A 93 -20.87 -10.90 8.51
C TYR A 93 -19.44 -10.48 8.17
N LEU A 94 -18.59 -11.45 7.95
CA LEU A 94 -17.13 -11.32 7.93
C LEU A 94 -16.56 -11.39 6.51
N ALA A 95 -15.46 -10.69 6.30
CA ALA A 95 -14.52 -10.97 5.22
C ALA A 95 -13.10 -10.73 5.74
N HIS A 96 -12.10 -10.95 4.92
CA HIS A 96 -10.70 -10.62 5.23
C HIS A 96 -10.16 -9.63 4.21
N ASN A 97 -9.82 -8.42 4.63
CA ASN A 97 -9.55 -7.28 3.74
C ASN A 97 -10.78 -6.90 2.91
N VAL A 98 -11.90 -6.81 3.58
CA VAL A 98 -13.25 -6.67 3.03
C VAL A 98 -13.42 -5.55 1.99
N LYS A 99 -12.66 -4.47 2.09
CA LYS A 99 -12.71 -3.35 1.13
C LYS A 99 -12.34 -3.79 -0.29
N TYR A 100 -11.43 -4.75 -0.41
CA TYR A 100 -11.07 -5.31 -1.71
C TYR A 100 -12.27 -6.02 -2.35
N ASP A 101 -12.92 -6.91 -1.63
CA ASP A 101 -14.09 -7.65 -2.14
C ASP A 101 -15.25 -6.72 -2.45
N LEU A 102 -15.51 -5.71 -1.61
CA LEU A 102 -16.54 -4.71 -1.86
C LEU A 102 -16.26 -3.91 -3.15
N ASN A 103 -15.01 -3.55 -3.43
CA ASN A 103 -14.63 -2.90 -4.68
C ASN A 103 -14.94 -3.79 -5.89
N MET A 104 -14.58 -5.08 -5.82
CA MET A 104 -14.84 -6.05 -6.89
C MET A 104 -16.34 -6.30 -7.09
N LEU A 105 -17.08 -6.50 -6.01
CA LEU A 105 -18.52 -6.68 -6.06
C LEU A 105 -19.25 -5.41 -6.56
N THR A 106 -18.73 -4.23 -6.27
CA THR A 106 -19.28 -2.97 -6.80
C THR A 106 -19.12 -2.90 -8.32
N ASN A 107 -18.05 -3.44 -8.90
CA ASN A 107 -17.84 -3.47 -10.35
C ASN A 107 -18.90 -4.31 -11.09
N ILE A 108 -19.51 -5.26 -10.40
CA ILE A 108 -20.64 -6.05 -10.91
C ILE A 108 -22.00 -5.62 -10.32
N ARG A 109 -22.05 -4.51 -9.57
CA ARG A 109 -23.25 -3.92 -8.94
C ARG A 109 -23.90 -4.84 -7.88
N LEU A 110 -23.08 -5.53 -7.10
CA LEU A 110 -23.52 -6.45 -6.04
C LEU A 110 -22.80 -6.20 -4.69
N PRO A 111 -22.47 -4.96 -4.28
CA PRO A 111 -21.82 -4.72 -2.99
C PRO A 111 -22.79 -4.96 -1.82
N TYR A 112 -22.21 -5.20 -0.63
CA TYR A 112 -22.95 -5.29 0.62
C TYR A 112 -22.40 -4.29 1.64
N TYR A 113 -23.28 -3.45 2.19
CA TYR A 113 -22.94 -2.43 3.20
C TYR A 113 -23.87 -2.54 4.44
N GLY A 114 -24.09 -3.75 4.94
CA GLY A 114 -24.87 -3.95 6.16
C GLY A 114 -24.09 -3.53 7.41
N SER A 115 -24.84 -3.11 8.44
CA SER A 115 -24.26 -2.69 9.73
C SER A 115 -23.55 -3.81 10.50
N ASN A 116 -23.78 -5.06 10.12
CA ASN A 116 -23.16 -6.26 10.68
C ASN A 116 -21.85 -6.67 9.95
N LEU A 117 -21.44 -5.91 8.93
CA LEU A 117 -20.21 -6.19 8.18
C LEU A 117 -18.97 -5.93 9.02
N SER A 118 -18.00 -6.84 8.97
CA SER A 118 -16.77 -6.74 9.74
C SER A 118 -15.57 -7.40 9.03
N ASP A 119 -14.37 -6.91 9.33
CA ASP A 119 -13.12 -7.40 8.75
C ASP A 119 -12.28 -8.15 9.78
N THR A 120 -11.92 -9.40 9.49
CA THR A 120 -11.10 -10.23 10.38
C THR A 120 -9.70 -9.68 10.60
N MET A 121 -9.17 -8.83 9.70
CA MET A 121 -7.89 -8.13 9.94
C MET A 121 -7.95 -7.25 11.20
N PHE A 122 -9.10 -6.64 11.48
CA PHE A 122 -9.29 -5.83 12.70
C PHE A 122 -9.30 -6.70 13.95
N TYR A 123 -9.94 -7.88 13.89
CA TYR A 123 -9.90 -8.84 14.98
C TYR A 123 -8.47 -9.28 15.28
N ILE A 124 -7.69 -9.64 14.26
CA ILE A 124 -6.28 -10.02 14.41
C ILE A 124 -5.51 -8.86 15.07
N ARG A 125 -5.68 -7.65 14.56
CA ARG A 125 -4.97 -6.48 15.06
C ARG A 125 -5.25 -6.19 16.53
N TYR A 126 -6.52 -6.07 16.90
CA TYR A 126 -6.91 -5.61 18.22
C TYR A 126 -6.85 -6.72 19.29
N ALA A 127 -6.94 -7.98 18.90
CA ALA A 127 -6.70 -9.10 19.81
C ALA A 127 -5.21 -9.26 20.19
N HIS A 128 -4.30 -8.68 19.43
CA HIS A 128 -2.85 -8.74 19.64
C HIS A 128 -2.22 -7.37 19.91
N ASP A 129 -2.95 -6.45 20.53
CA ASP A 129 -2.48 -5.12 20.97
C ASP A 129 -1.91 -4.26 19.83
N ALA A 130 -2.40 -4.42 18.62
CA ALA A 130 -2.00 -3.72 17.40
C ALA A 130 -0.49 -3.82 17.06
N ARG A 131 0.23 -4.81 17.58
CA ARG A 131 1.65 -5.03 17.29
C ARG A 131 1.83 -5.43 15.83
N ARG A 132 2.91 -4.94 15.21
CA ARG A 132 3.31 -5.37 13.86
C ARG A 132 4.12 -6.67 13.92
N PRO A 133 4.20 -7.43 12.82
CA PRO A 133 5.00 -8.66 12.77
C PRO A 133 6.46 -8.46 13.17
N GLU A 134 7.10 -7.34 12.75
CA GLU A 134 8.46 -6.97 13.12
C GLU A 134 8.63 -6.63 14.60
N ASP A 135 7.56 -6.28 15.29
CA ASP A 135 7.51 -5.99 16.74
C ASP A 135 7.01 -7.21 17.54
N GLY A 136 6.98 -8.41 16.94
CA GLY A 136 6.53 -9.65 17.54
C GLY A 136 5.00 -9.83 17.55
N GLY A 137 4.28 -9.06 16.74
CA GLY A 137 2.85 -9.26 16.49
C GLY A 137 2.57 -10.37 15.47
N PRO A 138 1.30 -10.77 15.28
CA PRO A 138 0.92 -11.76 14.30
C PRO A 138 0.96 -11.18 12.88
N PRO A 139 1.10 -12.05 11.85
CA PRO A 139 0.87 -11.65 10.48
C PRO A 139 -0.61 -11.26 10.29
N LEU A 140 -0.86 -10.26 9.45
CA LEU A 140 -2.22 -9.81 9.14
C LEU A 140 -2.83 -10.56 7.95
N GLY A 141 -2.05 -11.22 7.11
CA GLY A 141 -2.55 -12.05 6.01
C GLY A 141 -3.31 -13.28 6.54
N LEU A 142 -4.46 -13.58 5.94
CA LEU A 142 -5.37 -14.64 6.39
C LEU A 142 -4.66 -15.99 6.53
N LYS A 143 -3.97 -16.43 5.48
CA LYS A 143 -3.31 -17.74 5.43
C LYS A 143 -2.05 -17.80 6.30
N GLU A 144 -1.33 -16.68 6.40
CA GLU A 144 -0.21 -16.53 7.33
C GLU A 144 -0.68 -16.69 8.77
N TYR A 145 -1.75 -15.97 9.13
CA TYR A 145 -2.34 -16.04 10.45
C TYR A 145 -2.88 -17.45 10.74
N ALA A 146 -3.70 -17.98 9.82
CA ALA A 146 -4.28 -19.32 9.98
C ALA A 146 -3.20 -20.40 10.09
N SER A 147 -2.14 -20.33 9.28
CA SER A 147 -1.02 -21.29 9.32
C SER A 147 -0.26 -21.27 10.64
N GLN A 148 -0.15 -20.11 11.28
CA GLN A 148 0.58 -19.95 12.54
C GLN A 148 -0.27 -20.28 13.76
N PHE A 149 -1.56 -19.92 13.75
CA PHE A 149 -2.39 -19.94 14.97
C PHE A 149 -3.56 -20.95 14.94
N ILE A 150 -3.94 -21.45 13.77
CA ILE A 150 -5.10 -22.34 13.61
C ILE A 150 -4.67 -23.73 13.16
N ASP A 151 -4.10 -23.81 11.93
CA ASP A 151 -3.72 -25.07 11.31
C ASP A 151 -2.51 -24.85 10.38
N GLY A 152 -1.39 -25.54 10.64
CA GLY A 152 -0.18 -25.44 9.84
C GLY A 152 -0.34 -25.80 8.36
N SER A 153 -1.44 -26.46 7.98
CA SER A 153 -1.78 -26.79 6.59
C SER A 153 -2.49 -25.66 5.83
N ALA A 154 -2.81 -24.53 6.47
CA ALA A 154 -3.63 -23.47 5.86
C ALA A 154 -3.12 -22.94 4.51
N LYS A 155 -1.81 -23.03 4.24
CA LYS A 155 -1.20 -22.66 2.96
C LYS A 155 -1.11 -23.81 1.94
N TYR A 156 -1.71 -24.95 2.20
CA TYR A 156 -1.52 -26.12 1.33
C TYR A 156 -2.10 -25.90 -0.07
N HIS A 157 -3.36 -25.46 -0.15
CA HIS A 157 -4.04 -25.22 -1.43
C HIS A 157 -3.43 -24.04 -2.20
N GLU A 158 -3.03 -22.97 -1.51
CA GLU A 158 -2.30 -21.85 -2.10
C GLU A 158 -1.00 -22.32 -2.78
N LYS A 159 -0.21 -23.14 -2.10
CA LYS A 159 1.03 -23.71 -2.69
C LYS A 159 0.79 -24.59 -3.91
N LEU A 160 -0.36 -25.29 -3.97
CA LEU A 160 -0.73 -26.05 -5.16
C LEU A 160 -1.03 -25.13 -6.34
N LEU A 161 -1.79 -24.06 -6.13
CA LEU A 161 -2.08 -23.06 -7.15
C LEU A 161 -0.83 -22.28 -7.59
N ASP A 162 0.05 -21.93 -6.67
CA ASP A 162 1.34 -21.29 -6.97
C ASP A 162 2.25 -22.20 -7.81
N LYS A 163 2.24 -23.49 -7.51
CA LYS A 163 2.97 -24.48 -8.32
C LYS A 163 2.38 -24.54 -9.73
N GLU A 164 1.06 -24.60 -9.87
CA GLU A 164 0.38 -24.61 -11.16
C GLU A 164 0.73 -23.35 -11.97
N LYS A 165 0.63 -22.16 -11.37
CA LYS A 165 1.08 -20.89 -11.99
C LYS A 165 2.53 -20.95 -12.45
N SER A 166 3.42 -21.48 -11.61
CA SER A 166 4.83 -21.64 -11.95
C SER A 166 5.04 -22.58 -13.12
N ASP A 167 4.32 -23.71 -13.17
CA ASP A 167 4.43 -24.69 -14.24
C ASP A 167 3.83 -24.16 -15.55
N MET A 168 2.73 -23.42 -15.51
CA MET A 168 2.17 -22.70 -16.65
C MET A 168 3.16 -21.66 -17.19
N ALA A 169 3.72 -20.81 -16.33
CA ALA A 169 4.70 -19.80 -16.73
C ALA A 169 5.94 -20.42 -17.39
N LYS A 170 6.45 -21.55 -16.85
CA LYS A 170 7.54 -22.32 -17.47
C LYS A 170 7.14 -22.89 -18.82
N GLY A 171 5.91 -23.42 -18.94
CA GLY A 171 5.36 -23.95 -20.20
C GLY A 171 5.37 -22.86 -21.28
N PHE A 172 4.89 -21.66 -20.98
CA PHE A 172 4.91 -20.52 -21.90
C PHE A 172 6.29 -20.09 -22.32
N ASN A 173 7.18 -19.93 -21.35
CA ASN A 173 8.56 -19.54 -21.64
C ASN A 173 9.28 -20.58 -22.49
N ASN A 174 9.02 -21.88 -22.29
CA ASN A 174 9.57 -22.97 -23.10
C ASN A 174 8.98 -22.99 -24.51
N LEU A 175 7.67 -22.76 -24.66
CA LEU A 175 7.01 -22.65 -25.96
C LEU A 175 7.60 -21.48 -26.75
N LEU A 176 7.73 -20.31 -26.12
CA LEU A 176 8.35 -19.11 -26.67
C LEU A 176 9.77 -19.41 -27.18
N LYS A 177 10.60 -20.01 -26.33
CA LYS A 177 11.97 -20.41 -26.67
C LYS A 177 12.00 -21.39 -27.86
N THR A 178 11.12 -22.38 -27.89
CA THR A 178 11.06 -23.40 -28.97
C THR A 178 10.66 -22.74 -30.29
N LYS A 179 9.68 -21.84 -30.29
CA LYS A 179 9.22 -21.13 -31.50
C LYS A 179 10.31 -20.19 -32.02
N LEU A 180 11.02 -19.48 -31.15
CA LEU A 180 12.17 -18.67 -31.53
C LEU A 180 13.29 -19.51 -32.16
N GLN A 181 13.57 -20.69 -31.61
CA GLN A 181 14.55 -21.61 -32.19
C GLN A 181 14.14 -22.13 -33.58
N LYS A 182 12.85 -22.50 -33.77
CA LYS A 182 12.31 -22.92 -35.07
C LYS A 182 12.35 -21.79 -36.11
N ALA A 183 12.21 -20.54 -35.71
CA ALA A 183 12.34 -19.36 -36.59
C ALA A 183 13.79 -19.01 -36.93
N GLY A 184 14.77 -19.88 -36.59
CA GLY A 184 16.20 -19.65 -36.87
C GLY A 184 16.87 -18.70 -35.88
N CYS A 185 16.18 -18.34 -34.82
CA CYS A 185 16.74 -17.56 -33.72
C CYS A 185 17.52 -18.52 -32.82
N LYS A 186 18.82 -18.59 -32.98
CA LYS A 186 19.67 -19.34 -32.04
C LYS A 186 19.49 -18.72 -30.64
N PRO A 187 19.39 -19.55 -29.57
CA PRO A 187 19.50 -19.02 -28.21
C PRO A 187 20.78 -18.18 -28.16
N PRO A 188 20.74 -17.00 -27.59
CA PRO A 188 21.86 -16.07 -27.70
C PRO A 188 23.12 -16.69 -27.09
N THR A 189 24.09 -16.98 -27.94
CA THR A 189 25.47 -16.96 -27.54
C THR A 189 25.82 -15.49 -27.27
N LYS A 190 26.59 -15.21 -26.29
CA LYS A 190 26.89 -13.91 -25.66
C LYS A 190 27.05 -12.68 -26.56
N TYR A 191 27.02 -12.77 -27.88
CA TYR A 191 27.50 -11.73 -28.81
C TYR A 191 26.75 -11.54 -30.13
N ALA A 192 25.56 -12.10 -30.36
CA ALA A 192 24.86 -11.90 -31.63
C ALA A 192 23.42 -11.39 -31.44
N ALA A 193 23.24 -10.09 -31.59
CA ALA A 193 21.93 -9.48 -31.81
C ALA A 193 21.42 -9.87 -33.20
N LYS A 194 20.29 -10.61 -33.31
CA LYS A 194 19.54 -10.78 -34.55
C LYS A 194 18.20 -10.06 -34.38
N GLN A 195 17.83 -9.27 -35.37
CA GLN A 195 16.49 -8.71 -35.52
C GLN A 195 15.47 -9.86 -35.68
N TYR A 196 14.46 -9.84 -34.86
CA TYR A 196 13.30 -10.70 -34.97
C TYR A 196 12.18 -9.92 -35.67
N THR A 197 11.51 -10.54 -36.62
CA THR A 197 10.45 -9.89 -37.37
C THR A 197 9.10 -10.08 -36.67
N LEU A 198 8.19 -9.12 -36.86
CA LEU A 198 6.82 -9.12 -36.36
C LEU A 198 6.11 -10.46 -36.65
N SER A 199 6.32 -11.02 -37.84
CA SER A 199 5.74 -12.28 -38.28
C SER A 199 6.08 -13.49 -37.41
N VAL A 200 7.25 -13.50 -36.76
CA VAL A 200 7.66 -14.58 -35.85
C VAL A 200 6.77 -14.59 -34.61
N PHE A 201 6.36 -13.44 -34.15
CA PHE A 201 5.51 -13.28 -32.98
C PHE A 201 4.04 -13.50 -33.33
N GLU A 202 3.57 -13.00 -34.47
CA GLU A 202 2.22 -13.29 -34.98
C GLU A 202 2.00 -14.79 -35.15
N ASP A 203 3.03 -15.53 -35.62
CA ASP A 203 2.96 -16.99 -35.74
C ASP A 203 2.97 -17.71 -34.38
N MET A 204 3.58 -17.14 -33.36
CA MET A 204 3.53 -17.68 -32.00
C MET A 204 2.13 -17.62 -31.39
N PHE A 205 1.35 -16.61 -31.75
CA PHE A 205 0.00 -16.39 -31.22
C PHE A 205 -1.12 -17.00 -32.10
N LYS A 206 -0.79 -17.56 -33.25
CA LYS A 206 -1.72 -18.36 -34.08
C LYS A 206 -1.95 -19.78 -33.53
N ASP A 207 -1.24 -20.19 -32.49
CA ASP A 207 -1.46 -21.48 -31.82
C ASP A 207 -2.79 -21.40 -31.05
N PRO A 208 -3.77 -22.32 -31.30
CA PRO A 208 -5.10 -22.27 -30.69
C PRO A 208 -5.12 -22.33 -29.15
N VAL A 209 -3.98 -22.57 -28.53
CA VAL A 209 -3.81 -22.59 -27.06
C VAL A 209 -3.44 -21.20 -26.50
N PHE A 210 -3.06 -20.23 -27.36
CA PHE A 210 -2.54 -18.93 -26.89
C PHE A 210 -2.73 -17.81 -27.90
N THR A 211 -3.43 -16.75 -27.49
CA THR A 211 -3.52 -15.49 -28.23
C THR A 211 -2.77 -14.37 -27.50
N ALA A 212 -2.40 -13.27 -28.20
CA ALA A 212 -1.82 -12.09 -27.55
C ALA A 212 -2.73 -11.53 -26.45
N ASP A 213 -4.05 -11.74 -26.59
CA ASP A 213 -5.06 -11.29 -25.64
C ASP A 213 -5.06 -12.10 -24.35
N ASP A 214 -4.48 -13.30 -24.35
CA ASP A 214 -4.33 -14.14 -23.16
C ASP A 214 -3.10 -13.77 -22.30
N LEU A 215 -2.21 -12.89 -22.81
CA LEU A 215 -1.09 -12.39 -22.04
C LEU A 215 -1.57 -11.29 -21.06
N PRO A 216 -1.07 -11.29 -19.82
CA PRO A 216 -1.22 -10.15 -18.92
C PRO A 216 -0.70 -8.87 -19.58
N GLU A 217 -1.34 -7.73 -19.32
CA GLU A 217 -0.98 -6.43 -19.94
C GLU A 217 0.51 -6.08 -19.79
N ASP A 218 1.14 -6.47 -18.68
CA ASP A 218 2.57 -6.25 -18.45
C ASP A 218 3.44 -7.09 -19.41
N ALA A 219 3.01 -8.31 -19.71
CA ALA A 219 3.66 -9.15 -20.71
C ALA A 219 3.39 -8.66 -22.13
N LYS A 220 2.19 -8.10 -22.41
CA LYS A 220 1.90 -7.41 -23.69
C LYS A 220 2.79 -6.19 -23.88
N THR A 221 3.00 -5.38 -22.85
CA THR A 221 3.87 -4.21 -22.94
C THR A 221 5.31 -4.62 -23.24
N VAL A 222 5.85 -5.63 -22.56
CA VAL A 222 7.18 -6.19 -22.85
C VAL A 222 7.24 -6.78 -24.26
N TYR A 223 6.15 -7.44 -24.69
CA TYR A 223 6.02 -8.00 -26.04
C TYR A 223 6.03 -6.88 -27.12
N TYR A 224 5.24 -5.81 -26.95
CA TYR A 224 5.19 -4.71 -27.90
C TYR A 224 6.47 -3.85 -27.88
N ASP A 225 7.09 -3.63 -26.72
CA ASP A 225 8.41 -3.00 -26.64
C ASP A 225 9.48 -3.83 -27.35
N TRP A 226 9.33 -5.13 -27.30
CA TRP A 226 10.22 -6.06 -27.97
C TRP A 226 10.00 -6.11 -29.49
N LEU A 227 8.73 -5.99 -29.95
CA LEU A 227 8.39 -5.88 -31.37
C LEU A 227 8.92 -4.59 -32.03
N ASN A 228 8.98 -3.50 -31.28
CA ASN A 228 9.29 -2.17 -31.79
C ASN A 228 10.75 -1.77 -31.64
N ASN A 229 11.58 -2.55 -30.95
CA ASN A 229 12.97 -2.23 -30.69
C ASN A 229 13.87 -3.42 -31.00
N ASP A 230 15.08 -3.14 -31.50
CA ASP A 230 16.16 -4.15 -31.55
C ASP A 230 16.31 -4.77 -30.16
N ILE A 231 16.19 -6.10 -30.07
CA ILE A 231 16.19 -6.80 -28.80
C ILE A 231 17.49 -6.53 -28.05
N PRO A 232 17.50 -5.77 -26.95
CA PRO A 232 18.70 -5.58 -26.18
C PRO A 232 19.25 -6.91 -25.65
N ILE A 233 20.56 -7.08 -25.63
CA ILE A 233 21.26 -8.31 -25.18
C ILE A 233 20.79 -8.77 -23.79
N TRP A 234 20.42 -7.84 -22.91
CA TRP A 234 19.89 -8.15 -21.58
C TRP A 234 18.51 -8.82 -21.59
N LEU A 235 17.67 -8.49 -22.59
CA LEU A 235 16.34 -9.10 -22.74
C LEU A 235 16.47 -10.52 -23.31
N GLN A 236 17.46 -10.77 -24.16
CA GLN A 236 17.74 -12.12 -24.68
C GLN A 236 18.06 -13.13 -23.54
N ASN A 237 18.74 -12.66 -22.50
CA ASN A 237 18.99 -13.46 -21.30
C ASN A 237 17.75 -13.63 -20.39
N LYS A 238 16.69 -12.83 -20.59
CA LYS A 238 15.42 -12.90 -19.86
C LYS A 238 14.28 -13.56 -20.64
N ILE A 239 14.48 -14.00 -21.88
CA ILE A 239 13.46 -14.74 -22.65
C ILE A 239 12.99 -16.01 -21.92
N THR A 240 13.81 -16.55 -21.05
CA THR A 240 13.44 -17.69 -20.18
C THR A 240 12.55 -17.31 -18.99
N SER A 241 12.25 -16.03 -18.79
CA SER A 241 11.46 -15.51 -17.66
C SER A 241 10.56 -14.33 -18.05
N ILE A 242 10.08 -14.25 -19.30
CA ILE A 242 9.15 -13.18 -19.75
C ILE A 242 7.81 -13.31 -19.04
N VAL A 243 7.30 -14.54 -18.88
CA VAL A 243 6.09 -14.80 -18.12
C VAL A 243 6.49 -15.28 -16.74
N GLU A 244 6.18 -14.47 -15.73
CA GLU A 244 6.37 -14.82 -14.33
C GLU A 244 5.07 -15.46 -13.78
N SER A 245 5.19 -16.30 -12.76
CA SER A 245 4.03 -17.00 -12.18
C SER A 245 2.96 -16.05 -11.64
N ASN A 246 3.36 -14.89 -11.13
CA ASN A 246 2.44 -13.84 -10.66
C ASN A 246 1.63 -13.16 -11.78
N MET A 247 2.04 -13.33 -13.04
CA MET A 247 1.30 -12.84 -14.21
C MET A 247 0.17 -13.79 -14.63
N ILE A 248 0.16 -15.03 -14.15
CA ILE A 248 -0.91 -16.00 -14.45
C ILE A 248 -2.14 -15.68 -13.58
N PRO A 249 -3.26 -15.25 -14.17
CA PRO A 249 -4.45 -14.93 -13.41
C PRO A 249 -5.12 -16.20 -12.85
N TYR A 250 -5.77 -16.07 -11.70
CA TYR A 250 -6.43 -17.19 -11.00
C TYR A 250 -7.52 -17.85 -11.84
N ASN A 251 -8.24 -17.12 -12.66
CA ASN A 251 -9.30 -17.66 -13.51
C ASN A 251 -8.81 -18.58 -14.65
N LYS A 252 -7.49 -18.71 -14.83
CA LYS A 252 -6.88 -19.65 -15.78
C LYS A 252 -6.41 -20.96 -15.13
N LEU A 253 -6.51 -21.06 -13.80
CA LEU A 253 -6.07 -22.24 -13.03
C LEU A 253 -7.13 -23.34 -13.02
N ASN A 254 -6.74 -24.53 -12.57
CA ASN A 254 -7.64 -25.67 -12.42
C ASN A 254 -8.80 -25.32 -11.49
N ARG A 255 -10.03 -25.31 -12.02
CA ARG A 255 -11.24 -24.92 -11.28
C ARG A 255 -11.48 -25.76 -10.04
N LYS A 256 -11.23 -27.06 -10.09
CA LYS A 256 -11.46 -27.96 -8.95
C LYS A 256 -10.54 -27.66 -7.77
N GLU A 257 -9.28 -27.36 -8.03
CA GLU A 257 -8.35 -26.99 -6.95
C GLU A 257 -8.62 -25.56 -6.48
N LEU A 258 -9.02 -24.67 -7.37
CA LEU A 258 -9.39 -23.30 -7.05
C LEU A 258 -10.64 -23.23 -6.15
N HIS A 259 -11.68 -24.04 -6.42
CA HIS A 259 -12.87 -24.11 -5.55
C HIS A 259 -12.50 -24.63 -4.14
N LYS A 260 -11.63 -25.64 -4.05
CA LYS A 260 -11.15 -26.09 -2.72
C LYS A 260 -10.42 -24.99 -1.98
N TYR A 261 -9.55 -24.27 -2.66
CA TYR A 261 -8.83 -23.13 -2.11
C TYR A 261 -9.82 -22.07 -1.60
N ALA A 262 -10.80 -21.69 -2.40
CA ALA A 262 -11.83 -20.72 -2.09
C ALA A 262 -12.70 -21.12 -0.87
N HIS A 263 -13.12 -22.38 -0.77
CA HIS A 263 -13.81 -22.90 0.41
C HIS A 263 -12.97 -22.73 1.68
N TYR A 264 -11.68 -23.02 1.62
CA TYR A 264 -10.80 -22.87 2.78
C TYR A 264 -10.57 -21.42 3.18
N ASP A 265 -10.69 -20.44 2.28
CA ASP A 265 -10.62 -19.02 2.66
C ASP A 265 -11.78 -18.66 3.60
N ILE A 266 -12.99 -19.16 3.34
CA ILE A 266 -14.13 -19.00 4.25
C ILE A 266 -13.89 -19.70 5.58
N VAL A 267 -13.33 -20.91 5.55
CA VAL A 267 -12.97 -21.63 6.78
C VAL A 267 -12.01 -20.80 7.62
N TRP A 268 -10.94 -20.26 7.02
CA TRP A 268 -9.95 -19.48 7.76
C TRP A 268 -10.49 -18.18 8.32
N VAL A 269 -11.39 -17.49 7.60
CA VAL A 269 -12.08 -16.30 8.12
C VAL A 269 -12.90 -16.64 9.36
N LEU A 270 -13.76 -17.65 9.29
CA LEU A 270 -14.65 -18.02 10.38
C LEU A 270 -13.91 -18.66 11.57
N GLU A 271 -12.91 -19.49 11.33
CA GLU A 271 -12.07 -20.06 12.40
C GLU A 271 -11.23 -18.99 13.10
N SER A 272 -10.71 -18.00 12.36
CA SER A 272 -10.02 -16.86 12.96
C SER A 272 -10.96 -16.08 13.88
N TRP A 273 -12.17 -15.77 13.40
CA TRP A 273 -13.17 -15.09 14.20
C TRP A 273 -13.56 -15.88 15.47
N LEU A 274 -13.84 -17.19 15.35
CA LEU A 274 -14.16 -18.05 16.50
C LEU A 274 -13.08 -18.01 17.59
N GLN A 275 -11.81 -17.85 17.21
CA GLN A 275 -10.70 -17.74 18.15
C GLN A 275 -10.57 -16.35 18.76
N LEU A 276 -10.71 -15.31 17.94
CA LEU A 276 -10.36 -13.94 18.29
C LEU A 276 -11.47 -13.17 19.00
N ASP A 277 -12.73 -13.45 18.66
CA ASP A 277 -13.88 -12.75 19.25
C ASP A 277 -13.95 -12.87 20.77
N PRO A 278 -13.77 -14.07 21.37
CA PRO A 278 -13.68 -14.20 22.82
C PRO A 278 -12.50 -13.44 23.44
N VAL A 279 -11.37 -13.36 22.73
CA VAL A 279 -10.18 -12.62 23.20
C VAL A 279 -10.46 -11.12 23.25
N LEU A 280 -11.10 -10.57 22.22
CA LEU A 280 -11.50 -9.16 22.18
C LEU A 280 -12.48 -8.80 23.30
N THR A 281 -13.43 -9.70 23.55
CA THR A 281 -14.39 -9.53 24.65
C THR A 281 -13.70 -9.53 26.01
N ALA A 282 -12.80 -10.48 26.24
CA ALA A 282 -12.06 -10.59 27.50
C ALA A 282 -11.10 -9.41 27.75
N ARG A 283 -10.63 -8.75 26.68
CA ARG A 283 -9.69 -7.60 26.74
C ARG A 283 -10.38 -6.25 26.66
N ASP A 284 -11.70 -6.19 26.49
CA ASP A 284 -12.46 -4.95 26.25
C ASP A 284 -11.99 -4.13 25.06
N ASN A 285 -11.55 -4.80 23.99
CA ASN A 285 -10.96 -4.16 22.79
C ASN A 285 -11.94 -4.12 21.59
N ARG A 286 -13.22 -4.40 21.78
CA ARG A 286 -14.23 -4.41 20.70
C ARG A 286 -14.44 -3.05 20.07
N LEU A 287 -14.35 -1.97 20.86
CA LEU A 287 -14.52 -0.60 20.35
C LEU A 287 -13.58 -0.28 19.19
N GLY A 288 -12.33 -0.78 19.23
CA GLY A 288 -11.39 -0.59 18.13
C GLY A 288 -11.89 -1.23 16.82
N VAL A 289 -12.41 -2.46 16.88
CA VAL A 289 -13.00 -3.15 15.73
C VAL A 289 -14.24 -2.42 15.21
N GLU A 290 -15.10 -1.93 16.09
CA GLU A 290 -16.33 -1.20 15.74
C GLU A 290 -16.01 0.11 14.99
N ILE A 291 -15.02 0.87 15.46
CA ILE A 291 -14.57 2.10 14.79
C ILE A 291 -14.04 1.80 13.38
N GLU A 292 -13.18 0.79 13.25
CA GLU A 292 -12.64 0.41 11.95
C GLU A 292 -13.73 -0.09 10.99
N ASN A 293 -14.70 -0.85 11.47
CA ASN A 293 -15.84 -1.31 10.66
C ASN A 293 -16.69 -0.15 10.11
N GLN A 294 -16.91 0.90 10.91
CA GLN A 294 -17.65 2.09 10.47
C GLN A 294 -16.92 2.86 9.36
N LEU A 295 -15.60 2.72 9.24
CA LEU A 295 -14.80 3.36 8.19
C LEU A 295 -14.76 2.56 6.88
N ILE A 296 -15.20 1.30 6.85
CA ILE A 296 -15.13 0.44 5.65
C ILE A 296 -15.81 1.13 4.46
N GLN A 297 -17.08 1.47 4.58
CA GLN A 297 -17.84 2.06 3.46
C GLN A 297 -17.29 3.43 3.04
N PRO A 298 -17.06 4.41 3.94
CA PRO A 298 -16.46 5.68 3.55
C PRO A 298 -15.12 5.53 2.82
N LEU A 299 -14.27 4.60 3.27
CA LEU A 299 -12.97 4.39 2.63
C LEU A 299 -13.09 3.71 1.25
N VAL A 300 -14.02 2.76 1.08
CA VAL A 300 -14.32 2.19 -0.25
C VAL A 300 -14.79 3.29 -1.21
N GLU A 301 -15.66 4.18 -0.76
CA GLU A 301 -16.14 5.31 -1.56
C GLU A 301 -14.98 6.25 -1.94
N MET A 302 -14.09 6.58 -0.99
CA MET A 302 -12.89 7.38 -1.26
C MET A 302 -11.94 6.70 -2.26
N GLU A 303 -11.67 5.40 -2.10
CA GLU A 303 -10.84 4.61 -3.01
C GLU A 303 -11.41 4.64 -4.43
N ARG A 304 -12.73 4.53 -4.59
CA ARG A 304 -13.43 4.52 -5.88
C ARG A 304 -13.58 5.90 -6.51
N VAL A 305 -13.64 6.96 -5.71
CA VAL A 305 -13.61 8.34 -6.23
C VAL A 305 -12.24 8.65 -6.83
N GLY A 306 -11.15 8.26 -6.18
CA GLY A 306 -9.78 8.50 -6.66
C GLY A 306 -9.47 9.98 -6.88
N PHE A 307 -8.38 10.27 -7.59
CA PHE A 307 -7.90 11.62 -7.89
C PHE A 307 -7.98 11.93 -9.37
N ALA A 308 -8.62 13.05 -9.74
CA ALA A 308 -8.58 13.54 -11.10
C ALA A 308 -7.18 14.04 -11.45
N VAL A 309 -6.70 13.72 -12.64
CA VAL A 309 -5.32 14.02 -13.05
C VAL A 309 -5.25 14.61 -14.46
N ASN A 310 -4.21 15.41 -14.67
CA ASN A 310 -3.86 15.91 -15.99
C ASN A 310 -3.04 14.84 -16.76
N LYS A 311 -3.75 14.01 -17.50
CA LYS A 311 -3.16 12.93 -18.29
C LYS A 311 -2.20 13.46 -19.36
N GLU A 312 -2.57 14.53 -20.06
CA GLU A 312 -1.71 15.15 -21.08
C GLU A 312 -0.38 15.60 -20.48
N TYR A 313 -0.41 16.22 -19.31
CA TYR A 313 0.80 16.60 -18.60
C TYR A 313 1.70 15.39 -18.28
N LEU A 314 1.11 14.29 -17.82
CA LEU A 314 1.85 13.06 -17.53
C LEU A 314 2.47 12.46 -18.80
N ASP A 315 1.68 12.33 -19.87
CA ASP A 315 2.11 11.74 -21.14
C ASP A 315 3.25 12.57 -21.78
N ASN A 316 3.24 13.89 -21.63
CA ASN A 316 4.30 14.77 -22.06
C ASN A 316 5.57 14.69 -21.18
N ALA A 317 5.42 14.48 -19.87
CA ALA A 317 6.53 14.40 -18.93
C ALA A 317 7.30 13.07 -19.01
N ILE A 318 6.65 11.96 -19.31
CA ILE A 318 7.24 10.63 -19.39
C ILE A 318 8.44 10.57 -20.35
N PRO A 319 8.33 11.00 -21.64
CA PRO A 319 9.46 10.97 -22.56
C PRO A 319 10.59 11.92 -22.14
N LEU A 320 10.29 13.06 -21.52
CA LEU A 320 11.31 14.00 -21.02
C LEU A 320 12.12 13.36 -19.90
N VAL A 321 11.47 12.77 -18.91
CA VAL A 321 12.16 12.07 -17.81
C VAL A 321 12.95 10.87 -18.33
N LYS A 322 12.39 10.10 -19.26
CA LYS A 322 13.09 8.96 -19.89
C LYS A 322 14.36 9.39 -20.60
N SER A 323 14.30 10.46 -21.41
CA SER A 323 15.45 10.99 -22.11
C SER A 323 16.54 11.46 -21.15
N TYR A 324 16.15 12.16 -20.09
CA TYR A 324 17.09 12.63 -19.07
C TYR A 324 17.73 11.48 -18.28
N ILE A 325 16.98 10.42 -17.96
CA ILE A 325 17.55 9.21 -17.37
C ILE A 325 18.63 8.59 -18.26
N LEU A 326 18.40 8.53 -19.58
CA LEU A 326 19.38 7.98 -20.51
C LEU A 326 20.65 8.82 -20.55
N GLU A 327 20.54 10.14 -20.60
CA GLU A 327 21.65 11.08 -20.51
C GLU A 327 22.46 10.88 -19.22
N ARG A 328 21.78 10.87 -18.08
CA ARG A 328 22.44 10.70 -16.77
C ARG A 328 23.07 9.32 -16.61
N ARG A 329 22.51 8.27 -17.20
CA ARG A 329 23.13 6.93 -17.23
C ARG A 329 24.42 6.94 -18.05
N GLN A 330 24.45 7.61 -19.19
CA GLN A 330 25.68 7.74 -19.99
C GLN A 330 26.76 8.47 -19.21
N HIS A 331 26.40 9.55 -18.53
CA HIS A 331 27.32 10.28 -17.66
C HIS A 331 27.84 9.39 -16.52
N PHE A 332 26.97 8.62 -15.87
CA PHE A 332 27.34 7.66 -14.82
C PHE A 332 28.32 6.59 -15.34
N TYR A 333 28.12 6.07 -16.54
CA TYR A 333 29.02 5.08 -17.16
C TYR A 333 30.39 5.70 -17.49
N MET A 334 30.40 6.93 -17.95
CA MET A 334 31.64 7.66 -18.18
C MET A 334 32.44 7.83 -16.88
N LEU A 335 31.78 8.23 -15.81
CA LEU A 335 32.41 8.37 -14.49
C LEU A 335 32.85 7.01 -13.90
N ALA A 336 32.07 5.95 -14.09
CA ALA A 336 32.45 4.60 -13.69
C ALA A 336 33.64 4.04 -14.48
N GLY A 337 33.73 4.38 -15.77
CA GLY A 337 34.66 3.79 -16.75
C GLY A 337 34.15 2.48 -17.35
N GLU A 338 32.91 2.11 -17.05
CA GLU A 338 32.24 0.90 -17.56
C GLU A 338 30.72 1.07 -17.52
N GLU A 339 29.98 0.23 -18.26
CA GLU A 339 28.52 0.15 -18.15
C GLU A 339 28.12 -0.48 -16.83
N LEU A 340 27.41 0.27 -15.98
CA LEU A 340 27.12 -0.08 -14.59
C LEU A 340 25.65 0.20 -14.23
N LYS A 341 24.92 -0.81 -13.73
CA LYS A 341 23.56 -0.60 -13.25
C LYS A 341 23.56 -0.08 -11.82
N ILE A 342 22.68 0.88 -11.51
CA ILE A 342 22.56 1.47 -10.16
C ILE A 342 22.22 0.45 -9.06
N GLY A 343 21.66 -0.72 -9.42
CA GLY A 343 21.40 -1.84 -8.51
C GLY A 343 22.61 -2.73 -8.19
N GLN A 344 23.74 -2.58 -8.88
CA GLN A 344 24.95 -3.38 -8.65
C GLN A 344 25.77 -2.86 -7.46
N LYS A 345 25.18 -2.90 -6.28
CA LYS A 345 25.74 -2.29 -5.04
C LYS A 345 27.17 -2.70 -4.74
N VAL A 346 27.52 -3.97 -4.97
CA VAL A 346 28.89 -4.48 -4.73
C VAL A 346 29.88 -3.80 -5.68
N ARG A 347 29.54 -3.73 -6.98
CA ARG A 347 30.43 -3.13 -7.98
C ARG A 347 30.59 -1.62 -7.79
N ILE A 348 29.50 -0.93 -7.44
CA ILE A 348 29.52 0.50 -7.10
C ILE A 348 30.46 0.75 -5.91
N ARG A 349 30.37 -0.06 -4.86
CA ARG A 349 31.26 0.03 -3.69
C ARG A 349 32.73 -0.22 -4.06
N GLU A 350 33.01 -1.21 -4.91
CA GLU A 350 34.37 -1.47 -5.41
C GLU A 350 34.94 -0.26 -6.13
N ILE A 351 34.15 0.37 -7.02
CA ILE A 351 34.58 1.57 -7.75
C ILE A 351 34.87 2.73 -6.79
N LEU A 352 34.00 2.97 -5.80
CA LEU A 352 34.23 3.99 -4.78
C LEU A 352 35.53 3.73 -4.01
N ASN A 353 35.76 2.50 -3.58
CA ASN A 353 36.92 2.13 -2.77
C ASN A 353 38.24 2.11 -3.58
N THR A 354 38.21 1.64 -4.85
CA THR A 354 39.44 1.40 -5.62
C THR A 354 39.77 2.54 -6.57
N LYS A 355 38.79 3.04 -7.34
CA LYS A 355 39.00 4.09 -8.32
C LYS A 355 39.05 5.46 -7.68
N PHE A 356 38.12 5.73 -6.74
CA PHE A 356 38.02 7.03 -6.09
C PHE A 356 38.70 7.10 -4.72
N ASN A 357 39.17 5.96 -4.22
CA ASN A 357 39.82 5.84 -2.89
C ASN A 357 38.95 6.37 -1.74
N ILE A 358 37.63 6.10 -1.80
CA ILE A 358 36.65 6.47 -0.79
C ILE A 358 36.22 5.21 -0.05
N PRO A 359 36.60 5.00 1.21
CA PRO A 359 36.30 3.81 1.98
C PRO A 359 34.81 3.81 2.39
N VAL A 360 33.97 3.07 1.67
CA VAL A 360 32.56 2.84 2.01
C VAL A 360 32.30 1.36 2.20
N THR A 361 31.45 1.04 3.17
CA THR A 361 31.02 -0.33 3.48
C THR A 361 29.67 -0.66 2.83
N SER A 362 28.88 0.36 2.58
CA SER A 362 27.57 0.31 1.94
C SER A 362 27.43 1.40 0.86
N THR A 363 26.39 1.28 0.05
CA THR A 363 25.98 2.32 -0.90
C THR A 363 24.62 2.91 -0.52
N ASN A 364 24.26 2.93 0.77
CA ASN A 364 23.07 3.62 1.25
C ASN A 364 23.28 5.14 1.20
N GLY A 365 22.17 5.89 1.14
CA GLY A 365 22.22 7.36 0.97
C GLY A 365 22.96 8.05 2.12
N GLU A 366 22.80 7.60 3.38
CA GLU A 366 23.45 8.21 4.55
C GLU A 366 24.98 8.09 4.50
N GLU A 367 25.48 6.90 4.15
CA GLU A 367 26.94 6.66 4.06
C GLU A 367 27.56 7.40 2.87
N LEU A 368 26.85 7.49 1.75
CA LEU A 368 27.28 8.25 0.58
C LEU A 368 27.28 9.76 0.85
N GLU A 369 26.27 10.29 1.52
CA GLU A 369 26.20 11.70 1.93
C GLU A 369 27.32 12.05 2.93
N GLN A 370 27.59 11.14 3.88
CA GLN A 370 28.71 11.29 4.80
C GLN A 370 30.04 11.32 4.02
N ALA A 371 30.26 10.39 3.09
CA ALA A 371 31.46 10.35 2.27
C ALA A 371 31.68 11.64 1.47
N CYS A 372 30.63 12.16 0.81
CA CYS A 372 30.69 13.47 0.14
C CYS A 372 31.06 14.60 1.13
N SER A 373 30.43 14.60 2.32
CA SER A 373 30.70 15.62 3.34
C SER A 373 32.15 15.57 3.86
N GLU A 374 32.72 14.38 4.00
CA GLU A 374 34.11 14.18 4.41
C GLU A 374 35.09 14.66 3.33
N ILE A 375 34.83 14.37 2.06
CA ILE A 375 35.63 14.88 0.94
C ILE A 375 35.63 16.41 0.95
N ILE A 376 34.47 17.04 1.09
CA ILE A 376 34.34 18.49 1.12
C ILE A 376 35.04 19.11 2.35
N ARG A 377 34.97 18.48 3.53
CA ARG A 377 35.56 18.96 4.77
C ARG A 377 37.08 18.80 4.84
N SER A 378 37.60 17.72 4.27
CA SER A 378 39.03 17.40 4.32
C SER A 378 39.89 18.44 3.59
N LYS A 379 39.26 19.46 2.96
CA LYS A 379 39.94 20.47 2.15
C LYS A 379 41.14 19.86 1.41
N ILE A 380 40.84 18.67 0.80
CA ILE A 380 41.56 18.25 -0.38
C ILE A 380 42.77 17.38 -0.09
N SER A 381 42.63 16.15 -0.53
CA SER A 381 43.74 15.34 -1.01
C SER A 381 44.50 16.14 -2.10
N ASN A 382 45.76 15.80 -2.34
CA ASN A 382 46.55 16.42 -3.43
C ASN A 382 46.00 16.12 -4.86
N ASP A 383 44.78 15.57 -4.98
CA ASP A 383 44.14 15.14 -6.21
C ASP A 383 42.71 15.68 -6.28
N TYR A 384 42.62 16.97 -6.58
CA TYR A 384 41.37 17.71 -6.68
C TYR A 384 40.43 17.15 -7.76
N ASP A 385 40.95 16.70 -8.90
CA ASP A 385 40.15 16.18 -10.00
C ASP A 385 39.47 14.85 -9.60
N ARG A 386 40.21 13.95 -8.93
CA ARG A 386 39.65 12.68 -8.46
C ARG A 386 38.51 12.91 -7.47
N ASP A 387 38.67 13.79 -6.51
CA ASP A 387 37.69 14.10 -5.46
C ASP A 387 36.42 14.71 -6.10
N TRP A 388 36.59 15.57 -7.10
CA TRP A 388 35.47 16.11 -7.86
C TRP A 388 34.72 15.04 -8.64
N TYR A 389 35.41 14.15 -9.37
CA TYR A 389 34.77 13.02 -10.07
C TYR A 389 34.08 12.05 -9.13
N ALA A 390 34.61 11.87 -7.93
CA ALA A 390 33.99 11.03 -6.92
C ALA A 390 32.67 11.62 -6.40
N ILE A 391 32.64 12.92 -6.11
CA ILE A 391 31.41 13.63 -5.71
C ILE A 391 30.38 13.58 -6.84
N ASP A 392 30.80 13.83 -8.09
CA ASP A 392 29.90 13.77 -9.26
C ASP A 392 29.36 12.35 -9.48
N PHE A 393 30.18 11.31 -9.29
CA PHE A 393 29.73 9.92 -9.36
C PHE A 393 28.66 9.60 -8.31
N ILE A 394 28.87 10.01 -7.05
CA ILE A 394 27.92 9.79 -5.97
C ILE A 394 26.63 10.56 -6.22
N ASN A 395 26.70 11.84 -6.56
CA ASN A 395 25.54 12.67 -6.84
C ASN A 395 24.74 12.15 -8.05
N THR A 396 25.42 11.71 -9.11
CA THR A 396 24.77 11.10 -10.29
C THR A 396 24.08 9.77 -9.93
N LEU A 397 24.69 8.97 -9.06
CA LEU A 397 24.07 7.73 -8.56
C LEU A 397 22.76 8.01 -7.79
N GLU A 398 22.78 8.96 -6.86
CA GLU A 398 21.58 9.32 -6.06
C GLU A 398 20.50 9.97 -6.93
N GLU A 399 20.91 10.81 -7.87
CA GLU A 399 20.00 11.38 -8.86
C GLU A 399 19.34 10.30 -9.72
N LEU A 400 20.10 9.36 -10.27
CA LEU A 400 19.56 8.23 -11.04
C LEU A 400 18.63 7.35 -10.23
N ARG A 401 18.94 7.07 -8.96
CA ARG A 401 18.06 6.34 -8.06
C ARG A 401 16.71 7.05 -7.89
N THR A 402 16.76 8.36 -7.73
CA THR A 402 15.57 9.21 -7.61
C THR A 402 14.78 9.23 -8.92
N LEU A 403 15.41 9.49 -10.04
CA LEU A 403 14.80 9.53 -11.37
C LEU A 403 14.15 8.19 -11.74
N GLU A 404 14.85 7.06 -11.56
CA GLU A 404 14.33 5.74 -11.88
C GLU A 404 13.15 5.36 -10.96
N LYS A 405 13.22 5.73 -9.68
CA LYS A 405 12.09 5.53 -8.76
C LYS A 405 10.86 6.33 -9.21
N TRP A 406 11.02 7.61 -9.55
CA TRP A 406 9.93 8.43 -10.03
C TRP A 406 9.31 7.89 -11.31
N TYR A 407 10.17 7.55 -12.27
CA TYR A 407 9.76 7.04 -13.57
C TYR A 407 9.02 5.70 -13.44
N ALA A 408 9.63 4.69 -12.78
CA ALA A 408 9.08 3.35 -12.70
C ALA A 408 7.93 3.22 -11.68
N THR A 409 8.11 3.79 -10.47
CA THR A 409 7.15 3.58 -9.36
C THR A 409 5.91 4.45 -9.49
N TYR A 410 6.06 5.68 -10.05
CA TYR A 410 4.94 6.61 -10.12
C TYR A 410 4.45 6.84 -11.55
N MET A 411 5.31 7.32 -12.46
CA MET A 411 4.85 7.80 -13.76
C MET A 411 4.32 6.67 -14.65
N LEU A 412 5.05 5.55 -14.79
CA LEU A 412 4.61 4.40 -15.60
C LEU A 412 3.41 3.69 -14.96
N ARG A 413 3.37 3.59 -13.64
CA ARG A 413 2.20 3.06 -12.93
C ARG A 413 0.97 3.92 -13.19
N PHE A 414 1.08 5.24 -13.02
CA PHE A 414 -0.03 6.15 -13.25
C PHE A 414 -0.49 6.12 -14.70
N GLN A 415 0.42 6.05 -15.66
CA GLN A 415 0.08 5.90 -17.07
C GLN A 415 -0.71 4.60 -17.33
N LYS A 416 -0.34 3.49 -16.66
CA LYS A 416 -1.06 2.23 -16.73
C LYS A 416 -2.47 2.36 -16.13
N ASP A 417 -2.60 2.94 -14.95
CA ASP A 417 -3.89 3.10 -14.26
C ASP A 417 -4.84 3.99 -15.07
N LEU A 418 -4.32 5.03 -15.73
CA LEU A 418 -5.08 5.95 -16.59
C LEU A 418 -5.55 5.33 -17.93
N LYS A 419 -5.22 4.08 -18.22
CA LYS A 419 -5.85 3.33 -19.34
C LYS A 419 -7.30 2.97 -19.04
N TYR A 420 -7.67 2.83 -17.79
CA TYR A 420 -8.99 2.38 -17.36
C TYR A 420 -9.94 3.54 -17.03
N ALA A 421 -9.42 4.69 -16.59
CA ALA A 421 -10.20 5.88 -16.26
C ALA A 421 -9.31 7.13 -16.20
N ASP A 422 -9.93 8.33 -16.25
CA ASP A 422 -9.21 9.62 -16.13
C ASP A 422 -8.86 9.98 -14.68
N ARG A 423 -8.66 8.98 -13.83
CA ARG A 423 -8.41 9.13 -12.40
C ARG A 423 -7.35 8.14 -11.93
N LEU A 424 -6.61 8.54 -10.92
CA LEU A 424 -5.72 7.64 -10.19
C LEU A 424 -6.42 7.13 -8.94
N TYR A 425 -6.28 5.85 -8.70
CA TYR A 425 -6.87 5.15 -7.56
C TYR A 425 -5.78 4.69 -6.59
N THR A 426 -6.13 4.67 -5.31
CA THR A 426 -5.24 4.20 -4.25
C THR A 426 -6.00 3.35 -3.27
N THR A 427 -5.36 2.35 -2.70
CA THR A 427 -5.91 1.60 -1.57
C THR A 427 -5.57 2.30 -0.27
N ILE A 428 -6.56 2.49 0.61
CA ILE A 428 -6.38 3.08 1.94
C ILE A 428 -6.35 1.95 2.96
N ASN A 429 -5.18 1.70 3.54
CA ASN A 429 -4.97 0.61 4.49
C ASN A 429 -5.21 1.10 5.93
N GLN A 430 -6.18 0.48 6.63
CA GLN A 430 -6.55 0.80 8.01
C GLN A 430 -5.63 0.15 9.04
N VAL A 431 -4.94 -0.91 8.67
CA VAL A 431 -4.07 -1.68 9.58
C VAL A 431 -2.57 -1.48 9.32
N GLY A 432 -2.22 -0.48 8.50
CA GLY A 432 -0.84 -0.23 8.05
C GLY A 432 0.09 0.37 9.11
N THR A 433 -0.44 0.86 10.25
CA THR A 433 0.36 1.48 11.31
C THR A 433 -0.06 1.00 12.69
N VAL A 434 0.86 0.97 13.64
CA VAL A 434 0.57 0.63 15.05
C VAL A 434 -0.35 1.69 15.70
N SER A 435 -0.22 2.95 15.28
CA SER A 435 -0.95 4.08 15.86
C SER A 435 -2.43 4.18 15.42
N GLY A 436 -2.93 3.31 14.53
CA GLY A 436 -4.29 3.40 13.98
C GLY A 436 -4.45 4.44 12.86
N ARG A 437 -3.35 5.03 12.37
CA ARG A 437 -3.41 5.89 11.18
C ARG A 437 -3.62 5.04 9.94
N VAL A 438 -4.51 5.49 9.06
CA VAL A 438 -4.63 4.91 7.73
C VAL A 438 -3.40 5.24 6.90
N THR A 439 -3.02 4.33 6.00
CA THR A 439 -1.91 4.53 5.05
C THR A 439 -2.38 4.34 3.63
N SER A 440 -1.75 5.02 2.70
CA SER A 440 -1.92 4.81 1.27
C SER A 440 -0.61 5.07 0.55
N ASP A 441 -0.45 4.53 -0.64
CA ASP A 441 0.72 4.78 -1.49
C ASP A 441 0.82 6.25 -1.94
N PHE A 442 -0.30 6.99 -2.01
CA PHE A 442 -0.28 8.44 -2.25
C PHE A 442 0.37 9.26 -1.12
N GLN A 443 0.43 8.75 0.11
CA GLN A 443 1.16 9.43 1.20
C GLN A 443 2.66 9.49 0.95
N GLN A 444 3.18 8.54 0.18
CA GLN A 444 4.60 8.47 -0.20
C GLN A 444 4.88 9.21 -1.51
N PHE A 445 3.85 9.79 -2.13
CA PHE A 445 4.01 10.55 -3.37
C PHE A 445 4.92 11.75 -3.11
N PRO A 446 5.97 11.94 -3.93
CA PRO A 446 6.93 13.01 -3.69
C PRO A 446 6.27 14.38 -3.72
N LYS A 447 6.67 15.24 -2.77
CA LYS A 447 6.13 16.62 -2.66
C LYS A 447 6.88 17.60 -3.54
N ASP A 448 8.12 17.29 -3.84
CA ASP A 448 9.03 18.17 -4.55
C ASP A 448 8.88 17.99 -6.07
N THR A 449 9.24 19.00 -6.81
CA THR A 449 9.30 18.96 -8.27
C THR A 449 10.59 18.25 -8.71
N LEU A 450 10.47 17.29 -9.62
CA LEU A 450 11.61 16.64 -10.26
C LEU A 450 12.24 17.62 -11.26
N LYS A 451 13.55 17.85 -11.13
CA LYS A 451 14.29 18.79 -11.95
C LYS A 451 15.59 18.17 -12.47
N THR A 452 16.12 18.72 -13.56
CA THR A 452 17.50 18.47 -13.99
C THR A 452 18.50 19.10 -13.02
N VAL A 453 19.78 18.76 -13.15
CA VAL A 453 20.87 19.41 -12.38
C VAL A 453 20.92 20.92 -12.60
N ASP A 454 20.52 21.41 -13.79
CA ASP A 454 20.45 22.84 -14.12
C ASP A 454 19.15 23.51 -13.65
N GLY A 455 18.30 22.78 -12.92
CA GLY A 455 17.08 23.30 -12.33
C GLY A 455 15.87 23.34 -13.27
N VAL A 456 15.95 22.78 -14.48
CA VAL A 456 14.81 22.67 -15.41
C VAL A 456 13.80 21.66 -14.87
N GLU A 457 12.53 22.05 -14.83
CA GLU A 457 11.45 21.17 -14.38
C GLU A 457 11.21 20.02 -15.36
N LEU A 458 11.25 18.79 -14.87
CA LEU A 458 10.91 17.58 -15.61
C LEU A 458 9.48 17.11 -15.28
N PHE A 459 9.10 17.15 -14.01
CA PHE A 459 7.78 16.71 -13.56
C PHE A 459 7.44 17.28 -12.19
N SER A 460 6.18 17.73 -12.00
CA SER A 460 5.67 18.20 -10.72
C SER A 460 4.39 17.47 -10.33
N PRO A 461 4.34 16.80 -9.16
CA PRO A 461 3.13 16.14 -8.66
C PRO A 461 1.93 17.08 -8.53
N ARG A 462 2.20 18.35 -8.16
CA ARG A 462 1.16 19.36 -7.98
C ARG A 462 0.47 19.76 -9.29
N LYS A 463 1.18 19.65 -10.43
CA LYS A 463 0.62 19.90 -11.76
C LYS A 463 -0.14 18.70 -12.31
N LEU A 464 0.14 17.50 -11.75
CA LEU A 464 -0.58 16.29 -12.12
C LEU A 464 -1.98 16.26 -11.54
N ILE A 465 -2.14 16.56 -10.26
CA ILE A 465 -3.45 16.54 -9.59
C ILE A 465 -4.25 17.78 -10.01
N GLN A 466 -5.47 17.56 -10.43
CA GLN A 466 -6.38 18.63 -10.87
C GLN A 466 -7.78 18.50 -10.25
N VAL A 467 -8.56 19.53 -10.37
CA VAL A 467 -9.98 19.53 -9.99
C VAL A 467 -10.74 18.65 -11.00
N SER A 468 -11.71 17.87 -10.51
CA SER A 468 -12.50 16.97 -11.36
C SER A 468 -13.33 17.67 -12.45
N GLY A 469 -13.54 18.97 -12.35
CA GLY A 469 -14.42 19.73 -13.27
C GLY A 469 -15.90 19.60 -12.92
N GLY A 470 -16.78 20.09 -13.82
CA GLY A 470 -18.21 20.09 -13.56
C GLY A 470 -18.60 20.99 -12.38
N GLU A 471 -19.23 20.42 -11.37
CA GLU A 471 -19.63 21.12 -10.14
C GLU A 471 -18.44 21.42 -9.20
N TYR A 472 -17.31 20.70 -9.36
CA TYR A 472 -16.13 20.86 -8.51
C TYR A 472 -15.20 21.92 -9.08
N GLN A 473 -14.94 22.96 -8.30
CA GLN A 473 -14.14 24.13 -8.72
C GLN A 473 -12.84 24.29 -7.94
N ALA A 474 -12.68 23.59 -6.82
CA ALA A 474 -11.50 23.70 -5.97
C ALA A 474 -11.17 22.39 -5.25
N ILE A 475 -9.90 22.20 -4.93
CA ILE A 475 -9.43 21.20 -3.98
C ILE A 475 -9.32 21.85 -2.62
N VAL A 476 -10.05 21.34 -1.63
CA VAL A 476 -10.01 21.83 -0.25
C VAL A 476 -9.03 20.98 0.54
N TYR A 477 -8.08 21.64 1.20
CA TYR A 477 -7.14 21.00 2.11
C TYR A 477 -7.55 21.28 3.55
N LEU A 478 -7.79 20.21 4.31
CA LEU A 478 -8.16 20.27 5.71
C LEU A 478 -7.14 19.47 6.54
N ASP A 479 -6.59 20.09 7.57
CA ASP A 479 -5.64 19.45 8.47
C ASP A 479 -5.82 19.95 9.90
N TYR A 480 -5.73 19.05 10.86
CA TYR A 480 -5.76 19.41 12.27
C TYR A 480 -4.41 19.99 12.70
N SER A 481 -4.44 21.19 13.25
CA SER A 481 -3.21 21.83 13.74
C SER A 481 -2.70 21.12 15.00
N GLN A 482 -1.57 20.40 14.86
CA GLN A 482 -0.83 19.78 15.97
C GLN A 482 -1.69 18.83 16.83
N ILE A 483 -2.50 18.00 16.20
CA ILE A 483 -3.49 17.17 16.88
C ILE A 483 -2.87 16.25 17.94
N GLU A 484 -1.70 15.67 17.67
CA GLU A 484 -1.01 14.77 18.60
C GLU A 484 -0.64 15.47 19.92
N LEU A 485 -0.11 16.69 19.84
CA LEU A 485 0.24 17.46 21.03
C LEU A 485 -0.99 17.92 21.81
N ARG A 486 -2.12 18.15 21.11
CA ARG A 486 -3.40 18.44 21.75
C ARG A 486 -3.94 17.24 22.52
N PHE A 487 -3.90 16.06 21.90
CA PHE A 487 -4.27 14.81 22.59
C PHE A 487 -3.33 14.49 23.74
N GLN A 488 -2.04 14.76 23.63
CA GLN A 488 -1.10 14.61 24.72
C GLN A 488 -1.46 15.51 25.89
N ALA A 489 -1.74 16.79 25.64
CA ALA A 489 -2.19 17.71 26.68
C ALA A 489 -3.45 17.19 27.39
N MET A 490 -4.46 16.75 26.60
CA MET A 490 -5.69 16.17 27.13
C MET A 490 -5.41 14.91 27.96
N TYR A 491 -4.56 13.99 27.46
CA TYR A 491 -4.25 12.75 28.13
C TYR A 491 -3.56 12.98 29.48
N THR A 492 -2.65 13.96 29.58
CA THR A 492 -1.99 14.28 30.88
C THR A 492 -3.00 14.74 31.93
N ILE A 493 -4.08 15.39 31.54
CA ILE A 493 -5.19 15.76 32.44
C ILE A 493 -5.96 14.49 32.86
N LEU A 494 -6.30 13.64 31.88
CA LEU A 494 -7.07 12.41 32.12
C LEU A 494 -6.42 11.45 33.11
N VAL A 495 -5.10 11.32 33.06
CA VAL A 495 -4.34 10.46 33.98
C VAL A 495 -3.99 11.14 35.32
N GLY A 496 -4.49 12.37 35.55
CA GLY A 496 -4.28 13.10 36.80
C GLY A 496 -2.89 13.74 36.98
N HIS A 497 -2.11 13.80 35.92
CA HIS A 497 -0.75 14.43 35.91
C HIS A 497 -0.65 15.47 34.79
N PRO A 498 -1.37 16.62 34.88
CA PRO A 498 -1.42 17.60 33.81
C PRO A 498 -0.07 18.24 33.54
N ASP A 499 0.38 18.19 32.29
CA ASP A 499 1.49 19.00 31.80
C ASP A 499 1.03 20.46 31.64
N THR A 500 1.43 21.31 32.57
CA THR A 500 0.94 22.69 32.67
C THR A 500 1.31 23.53 31.45
N ASN A 501 2.47 23.30 30.84
CA ASN A 501 2.93 24.08 29.69
C ASN A 501 2.19 23.65 28.42
N LEU A 502 2.01 22.34 28.23
CA LEU A 502 1.26 21.79 27.11
C LEU A 502 -0.23 22.18 27.19
N CYS A 503 -0.81 22.07 28.39
CA CYS A 503 -2.22 22.47 28.60
C CYS A 503 -2.44 23.95 28.30
N ARG A 504 -1.54 24.84 28.77
CA ARG A 504 -1.61 26.28 28.46
C ARG A 504 -1.46 26.59 26.98
N ALA A 505 -0.64 25.80 26.27
CA ALA A 505 -0.44 25.99 24.82
C ALA A 505 -1.68 25.67 23.99
N TYR A 506 -2.47 24.66 24.42
CA TYR A 506 -3.56 24.12 23.60
C TYR A 506 -4.95 24.31 24.18
N MET A 507 -5.07 24.77 25.42
CA MET A 507 -6.34 25.02 26.09
C MET A 507 -6.43 26.49 26.55
N PRO A 508 -6.50 27.47 25.65
CA PRO A 508 -6.62 28.87 25.99
C PRO A 508 -8.07 29.24 26.34
N PHE A 509 -8.77 28.37 27.10
CA PHE A 509 -10.17 28.58 27.44
C PHE A 509 -10.32 29.22 28.82
N LYS A 510 -11.28 30.13 28.96
CA LYS A 510 -11.79 30.53 30.27
C LYS A 510 -12.87 29.55 30.72
N CYS A 511 -12.81 29.11 31.97
CA CYS A 511 -13.90 28.32 32.54
C CYS A 511 -15.14 29.23 32.68
N HIS A 512 -16.28 28.79 32.17
CA HIS A 512 -17.51 29.57 32.16
C HIS A 512 -17.99 29.97 33.58
N ASN A 513 -17.64 29.19 34.58
CA ASN A 513 -18.05 29.41 35.99
C ASN A 513 -17.00 30.14 36.83
N THR A 514 -15.86 30.46 36.29
CA THR A 514 -14.84 31.25 36.98
C THR A 514 -14.40 32.37 36.06
N SER A 515 -14.43 33.61 36.53
CA SER A 515 -13.94 34.77 35.77
C SER A 515 -12.42 34.75 35.49
N GLY A 516 -11.76 33.64 35.74
CA GLY A 516 -10.33 33.39 35.57
C GLY A 516 -9.99 32.44 34.42
N PRO A 517 -8.70 32.35 34.07
CA PRO A 517 -8.22 31.36 33.13
C PRO A 517 -8.49 29.94 33.65
N PHE A 518 -8.62 28.95 32.72
CA PHE A 518 -8.78 27.54 33.07
C PHE A 518 -7.72 27.11 34.08
N ASP A 519 -8.15 26.61 35.24
CA ASP A 519 -7.27 26.01 36.23
C ASP A 519 -7.32 24.48 36.11
N TYR A 520 -6.27 23.88 35.54
CA TYR A 520 -6.08 22.45 35.42
C TYR A 520 -5.87 21.72 36.76
N LYS A 521 -5.70 22.46 37.87
CA LYS A 521 -5.66 21.91 39.23
C LYS A 521 -7.05 21.87 39.87
N ASP A 522 -8.00 22.64 39.35
CA ASP A 522 -9.37 22.64 39.82
C ASP A 522 -10.15 21.48 39.18
N GLN A 523 -10.55 20.50 40.00
CA GLN A 523 -11.33 19.37 39.56
C GLN A 523 -12.69 19.78 38.95
N ASN A 524 -13.25 20.92 39.32
CA ASN A 524 -14.47 21.42 38.74
C ASN A 524 -14.23 21.97 37.34
N CYS A 525 -13.12 22.65 37.09
CA CYS A 525 -12.70 23.04 35.75
C CYS A 525 -12.47 21.85 34.85
N ILE A 526 -11.86 20.78 35.36
CA ILE A 526 -11.65 19.51 34.63
C ILE A 526 -12.98 18.85 34.28
N LYS A 527 -13.92 18.76 35.22
CA LYS A 527 -15.24 18.17 34.99
C LYS A 527 -16.06 18.96 33.96
N HIS A 528 -15.96 20.28 33.95
CA HIS A 528 -16.60 21.12 32.94
C HIS A 528 -15.99 20.94 31.55
N ALA A 529 -14.70 20.66 31.44
CA ALA A 529 -14.06 20.33 30.16
C ALA A 529 -14.68 19.10 29.48
N TYR A 530 -15.20 18.14 30.27
CA TYR A 530 -15.88 16.97 29.75
C TYR A 530 -17.34 17.21 29.33
N ASN A 531 -17.97 18.28 29.82
CA ASN A 531 -19.42 18.51 29.68
C ASN A 531 -19.79 19.57 28.64
N THR A 532 -18.97 19.84 27.64
CA THR A 532 -19.28 20.70 26.47
C THR A 532 -19.57 22.17 26.72
N ASP A 533 -19.42 22.71 27.93
CA ASP A 533 -19.70 24.11 28.24
C ASP A 533 -18.52 25.07 28.04
N TRP A 534 -17.61 24.72 27.13
CA TRP A 534 -16.45 25.54 26.79
C TRP A 534 -16.78 26.46 25.64
N PHE A 535 -16.89 27.79 25.93
CA PHE A 535 -17.04 28.81 24.91
C PHE A 535 -15.71 29.47 24.54
N TYR A 536 -15.48 29.66 23.27
CA TYR A 536 -14.48 30.57 22.75
C TYR A 536 -14.82 31.98 23.31
N ASP A 537 -13.87 32.62 23.99
CA ASP A 537 -14.03 34.01 24.39
C ASP A 537 -13.85 34.90 23.14
N GLU A 538 -14.95 35.29 22.52
CA GLU A 538 -15.00 36.17 21.36
C GLU A 538 -14.69 37.63 21.74
N GLN A 539 -13.67 37.89 22.53
CA GLN A 539 -13.22 39.28 22.71
C GLN A 539 -12.34 39.66 21.51
N PRO A 540 -12.83 40.56 20.61
CA PRO A 540 -12.14 40.89 19.37
C PRO A 540 -10.81 41.65 19.57
N GLU A 541 -10.50 42.08 20.77
CA GLU A 541 -9.32 42.90 21.07
C GLU A 541 -8.11 42.13 21.58
N LYS A 542 -8.25 40.88 21.95
CA LYS A 542 -7.11 40.01 22.32
C LYS A 542 -6.77 39.09 21.19
N LYS A 543 -5.78 39.46 20.39
CA LYS A 543 -5.08 38.49 19.50
C LYS A 543 -4.54 37.38 20.37
N TRP A 544 -5.18 36.21 20.30
CA TRP A 544 -4.69 35.00 20.92
C TRP A 544 -3.34 34.67 20.28
N VAL A 545 -2.26 34.86 21.03
CA VAL A 545 -0.93 34.44 20.56
C VAL A 545 -0.94 32.92 20.60
N LYS A 546 -1.07 32.30 19.42
CA LYS A 546 -0.93 30.88 19.26
C LYS A 546 0.47 30.49 19.72
N LEU A 547 0.59 29.81 20.87
CA LEU A 547 1.89 29.39 21.34
C LEU A 547 2.48 28.40 20.35
N ASP A 548 3.56 28.78 19.71
CA ASP A 548 4.31 27.89 18.83
C ASP A 548 5.22 27.00 19.68
N VAL A 549 4.71 25.83 20.09
CA VAL A 549 5.45 24.85 20.91
C VAL A 549 6.78 24.46 20.26
N HIS A 550 6.81 24.32 18.94
CA HIS A 550 8.06 23.99 18.24
C HIS A 550 9.03 25.17 18.23
N GLY A 551 8.52 26.38 18.09
CA GLY A 551 9.33 27.60 18.23
C GLY A 551 9.85 27.80 19.63
N ALA A 552 9.03 27.54 20.66
CA ALA A 552 9.45 27.60 22.05
C ALA A 552 10.58 26.62 22.35
N THR A 553 10.44 25.35 21.97
CA THR A 553 11.50 24.32 22.07
C THR A 553 12.77 24.76 21.34
N THR A 554 12.65 25.38 20.17
CA THR A 554 13.81 25.84 19.41
C THR A 554 14.54 26.98 20.11
N LYS A 555 13.81 27.95 20.62
CA LYS A 555 14.39 29.07 21.38
C LYS A 555 15.15 28.57 22.59
N GLU A 556 14.55 27.65 23.33
CA GLU A 556 15.15 27.08 24.54
C GLU A 556 16.37 26.20 24.23
N ALA A 557 16.24 25.29 23.25
CA ALA A 557 17.29 24.33 22.91
C ALA A 557 18.53 24.99 22.25
N PHE A 558 18.33 26.05 21.47
CA PHE A 558 19.41 26.68 20.70
C PHE A 558 19.78 28.08 21.19
N GLY A 559 19.08 28.61 22.20
CA GLY A 559 19.36 29.94 22.78
C GLY A 559 19.16 31.10 21.77
N ILE A 560 18.25 30.96 20.81
CA ILE A 560 18.01 31.95 19.74
C ILE A 560 16.64 32.60 19.85
N THR A 561 16.45 33.74 19.18
CA THR A 561 15.15 34.43 19.07
C THR A 561 14.48 34.15 17.72
N GLU A 562 13.21 34.54 17.57
CA GLU A 562 12.48 34.36 16.31
C GLU A 562 13.06 35.18 15.14
N ASP A 563 13.77 36.26 15.45
CA ASP A 563 14.41 37.13 14.46
C ASP A 563 15.73 36.60 13.93
N ASP A 564 16.26 35.50 14.52
CA ASP A 564 17.49 34.86 14.07
C ASP A 564 17.29 34.28 12.65
N PRO A 565 18.17 34.58 11.67
CA PRO A 565 18.05 34.05 10.31
C PRO A 565 18.00 32.53 10.23
N SER A 566 18.58 31.83 11.21
CA SER A 566 18.55 30.36 11.30
C SER A 566 17.28 29.80 11.93
N PHE A 567 16.43 30.65 12.55
CA PHE A 567 15.26 30.20 13.33
C PHE A 567 14.35 29.25 12.55
N LYS A 568 14.01 29.57 11.32
CA LYS A 568 13.13 28.75 10.48
C LYS A 568 13.69 27.33 10.25
N ARG A 569 15.00 27.21 10.03
CA ARG A 569 15.69 25.93 9.86
C ARG A 569 15.76 25.15 11.18
N LEU A 570 16.14 25.81 12.26
CA LEU A 570 16.27 25.19 13.58
C LEU A 570 14.90 24.84 14.17
N ARG A 571 13.85 25.59 13.85
CA ARG A 571 12.47 25.25 14.22
C ARG A 571 12.00 23.92 13.61
N TYR A 572 12.49 23.55 12.43
CA TYR A 572 12.25 22.21 11.86
C TYR A 572 12.89 21.11 12.72
N ILE A 573 14.08 21.35 13.27
CA ILE A 573 14.74 20.43 14.21
C ILE A 573 13.94 20.36 15.52
N GLY A 574 13.57 21.49 16.11
CA GLY A 574 12.71 21.53 17.30
C GLY A 574 11.38 20.77 17.12
N LYS A 575 10.78 20.87 15.93
CA LYS A 575 9.59 20.07 15.57
C LYS A 575 9.89 18.57 15.60
N ARG A 576 11.01 18.13 15.02
CA ARG A 576 11.41 16.70 15.02
C ARG A 576 11.69 16.18 16.43
N VAL A 577 12.33 16.98 17.27
CA VAL A 577 12.59 16.63 18.68
C VAL A 577 11.28 16.44 19.44
N ASN A 578 10.33 17.37 19.32
CA ASN A 578 9.03 17.26 19.98
C ASN A 578 8.27 16.00 19.55
N PHE A 579 8.25 15.70 18.26
CA PHE A 579 7.61 14.48 17.79
C PHE A 579 8.36 13.21 18.21
N ALA A 580 9.69 13.22 18.15
CA ALA A 580 10.49 12.08 18.57
C ALA A 580 10.23 11.74 20.05
N ASN A 581 10.17 12.75 20.92
CA ASN A 581 9.84 12.57 22.33
C ASN A 581 8.43 12.01 22.55
N ASN A 582 7.42 12.50 21.78
CA ASN A 582 6.05 11.98 21.83
C ASN A 582 5.96 10.49 21.47
N TYR A 583 6.81 10.05 20.57
CA TYR A 583 6.88 8.64 20.16
C TYR A 583 7.89 7.81 20.97
N GLY A 584 8.32 8.31 22.13
CA GLY A 584 9.18 7.56 23.06
C GLY A 584 10.64 7.42 22.62
N ALA A 585 11.13 8.34 21.78
CA ALA A 585 12.54 8.34 21.39
C ALA A 585 13.43 8.56 22.61
N GLN A 586 14.41 7.69 22.80
CA GLN A 586 15.42 7.84 23.84
C GLN A 586 16.46 8.89 23.43
N TYR A 587 17.16 9.45 24.41
CA TYR A 587 18.21 10.49 24.26
C TYR A 587 19.16 10.26 23.07
N LYS A 588 19.62 9.02 22.85
CA LYS A 588 20.53 8.67 21.73
C LYS A 588 19.90 8.83 20.33
N LYS A 589 18.56 8.94 20.22
CA LYS A 589 17.84 9.14 18.94
C LYS A 589 17.35 10.59 18.79
N SER A 590 17.36 11.38 19.84
CA SER A 590 16.89 12.77 19.83
C SER A 590 18.01 13.76 19.52
N CYS A 591 19.27 13.35 19.67
CA CYS A 591 20.47 14.08 19.27
C CYS A 591 20.96 13.55 17.92
#